data_af94a5d36f34beade75caed5c799122e
#
_entry.id   af94a5d36f34beade75caed5c799122e
#
_cell.length_a   1.000
_cell.length_b   1.000
_cell.length_c   1.000
_cell.angle_alpha   90.00
_cell.angle_beta   90.00
_cell.angle_gamma   90.00
#
_symmetry.space_group_name_H-M   'P 1'
#
loop_
_entity.id
_entity.type
_entity.pdbx_description
1 polymer ?
#
loop_
_entity_poly.entity_id
_entity_poly.type
_entity_poly.pdbx_seq_one_letter_code
_entity_poly.pdbx_strand_id
1 'polypeptide(L)'
;IIENQEVAQLYTQNFWHPIIPTDRVRASSLELGGPEKQARNMVITGPNAGGKSVNLKALFVNLILAQTCGLACAESFVFTPFEKLIGKFRGVDDIASDKSKFMLEAIEMTGLLKEMMSLKPHEHAFVETDELFTGTEIGPAISLSLELCAQVARLKNIMYILATHYKQLCELPNLTGGIFTNYKVEVFKSPTTHKLTYPYRLLPGVGNTNVAFDIFLEQLEKQGVDDPVLKNIITKA
;
A
#
# COMPACT_ATOMS: atom_id res chain seq x y z
N ILE A 1 -10.01 9.77 19.07
CA ILE A 1 -10.94 8.70 18.66
C ILE A 1 -12.26 9.37 18.31
N ILE A 2 -12.88 8.93 17.23
CA ILE A 2 -14.20 9.40 16.77
C ILE A 2 -15.13 8.19 16.80
N GLU A 3 -16.16 8.26 17.63
CA GLU A 3 -17.13 7.17 17.81
C GLU A 3 -18.41 7.40 17.00
N ASN A 4 -19.16 6.33 16.77
CA ASN A 4 -20.50 6.35 16.14
C ASN A 4 -20.58 6.96 14.74
N GLN A 5 -19.61 6.69 13.89
CA GLN A 5 -19.62 7.09 12.48
C GLN A 5 -20.22 5.97 11.60
N GLU A 6 -21.01 6.35 10.59
CA GLU A 6 -21.47 5.39 9.57
C GLU A 6 -20.31 4.98 8.64
N VAL A 7 -19.35 5.89 8.42
CA VAL A 7 -18.17 5.67 7.59
C VAL A 7 -16.92 5.88 8.44
N ALA A 8 -16.05 4.89 8.48
CA ALA A 8 -14.79 5.00 9.21
C ALA A 8 -13.95 6.16 8.68
N GLN A 9 -13.24 6.83 9.59
CA GLN A 9 -12.32 7.92 9.30
C GLN A 9 -10.93 7.59 9.84
N LEU A 10 -9.91 7.93 9.06
CA LEU A 10 -8.52 7.93 9.48
C LEU A 10 -7.86 9.21 8.98
N TYR A 11 -7.47 10.07 9.90
CA TYR A 11 -6.64 11.23 9.65
C TYR A 11 -5.34 11.09 10.42
N THR A 12 -4.22 11.24 9.75
CA THR A 12 -2.93 11.23 10.42
C THR A 12 -1.97 12.24 9.78
N GLN A 13 -1.30 12.99 10.64
CA GLN A 13 -0.30 13.97 10.26
C GLN A 13 1.06 13.52 10.76
N ASN A 14 2.03 13.49 9.84
CA ASN A 14 3.43 13.16 10.14
C ASN A 14 3.58 11.84 10.93
N PHE A 15 2.93 10.77 10.50
CA PHE A 15 3.12 9.45 11.11
C PHE A 15 4.39 8.77 10.59
N TRP A 16 4.97 7.92 11.43
CA TRP A 16 6.14 7.12 11.08
C TRP A 16 6.09 5.73 11.71
N HIS A 17 6.93 4.84 11.22
CA HIS A 17 7.06 3.49 11.76
C HIS A 17 7.87 3.52 13.07
N PRO A 18 7.34 3.02 14.20
CA PRO A 18 7.97 3.14 15.52
C PRO A 18 9.36 2.49 15.64
N ILE A 19 9.68 1.50 14.80
CA ILE A 19 10.99 0.81 14.83
C ILE A 19 12.07 1.61 14.09
N ILE A 20 11.71 2.59 13.25
CA ILE A 20 12.70 3.37 12.51
C ILE A 20 13.34 4.39 13.46
N PRO A 21 14.70 4.42 13.55
CA PRO A 21 15.40 5.41 14.32
C PRO A 21 15.04 6.85 13.93
N THR A 22 14.91 7.74 14.90
CA THR A 22 14.38 9.10 14.69
C THR A 22 15.17 9.95 13.69
N ASP A 23 16.48 9.73 13.58
CA ASP A 23 17.35 10.37 12.58
C ASP A 23 17.06 9.93 11.13
N ARG A 24 16.41 8.79 10.96
CA ARG A 24 16.04 8.20 9.65
C ARG A 24 14.55 8.29 9.32
N VAL A 25 13.74 8.78 10.24
CA VAL A 25 12.30 8.91 10.04
C VAL A 25 12.00 9.80 8.82
N ARG A 26 11.07 9.32 8.02
CA ARG A 26 10.44 10.08 6.95
C ARG A 26 8.93 9.97 7.14
N ALA A 27 8.38 10.99 7.76
CA ALA A 27 6.98 11.00 8.15
C ALA A 27 6.06 11.21 6.95
N SER A 28 4.92 10.55 6.97
CA SER A 28 3.86 10.62 5.97
C SER A 28 2.58 11.16 6.59
N SER A 29 1.69 11.69 5.75
CA SER A 29 0.36 12.15 6.19
C SER A 29 -0.69 11.61 5.24
N LEU A 30 -1.88 11.30 5.77
CA LEU A 30 -3.01 10.89 4.96
C LEU A 30 -4.34 11.22 5.63
N GLU A 31 -5.38 11.22 4.82
CA GLU A 31 -6.76 11.38 5.29
C GLU A 31 -7.69 10.53 4.43
N LEU A 32 -8.45 9.65 5.06
CA LEU A 32 -9.40 8.74 4.44
C LEU A 32 -10.73 8.73 5.20
N GLY A 33 -11.83 8.63 4.47
CA GLY A 33 -13.17 8.50 5.02
C GLY A 33 -13.67 9.73 5.76
N GLY A 34 -14.68 9.52 6.60
CA GLY A 34 -15.38 10.57 7.32
C GLY A 34 -16.50 11.22 6.50
N PRO A 35 -17.26 12.13 7.12
CA PRO A 35 -18.49 12.67 6.53
C PRO A 35 -18.26 13.57 5.31
N GLU A 36 -17.08 14.19 5.21
CA GLU A 36 -16.78 15.16 4.15
C GLU A 36 -15.99 14.56 2.99
N LYS A 37 -15.42 13.36 3.17
CA LYS A 37 -14.63 12.70 2.13
C LYS A 37 -15.26 11.42 1.63
N GLN A 38 -15.49 11.37 0.33
CA GLN A 38 -15.98 10.17 -0.33
C GLN A 38 -14.94 9.05 -0.32
N ALA A 39 -13.65 9.37 -0.48
CA ALA A 39 -12.56 8.41 -0.54
C ALA A 39 -12.26 7.83 0.85
N ARG A 40 -12.59 6.56 1.04
CA ARG A 40 -12.26 5.78 2.26
C ARG A 40 -11.26 4.67 2.01
N ASN A 41 -10.98 4.36 0.76
CA ASN A 41 -10.01 3.34 0.35
C ASN A 41 -8.85 3.97 -0.41
N MET A 42 -7.68 3.33 -0.41
CA MET A 42 -6.48 3.88 -1.00
C MET A 42 -5.70 2.84 -1.80
N VAL A 43 -5.19 3.27 -2.96
CA VAL A 43 -4.16 2.53 -3.70
C VAL A 43 -2.84 3.26 -3.56
N ILE A 44 -1.81 2.54 -3.14
CA ILE A 44 -0.43 3.05 -3.05
C ILE A 44 0.38 2.47 -4.20
N THR A 45 0.91 3.35 -5.04
CA THR A 45 1.79 2.97 -6.16
C THR A 45 3.20 3.53 -6.00
N GLY A 46 4.12 2.95 -6.74
CA GLY A 46 5.52 3.36 -6.74
C GLY A 46 6.47 2.17 -6.80
N PRO A 47 7.78 2.42 -6.91
CA PRO A 47 8.77 1.35 -7.03
C PRO A 47 8.90 0.52 -5.74
N ASN A 48 9.37 -0.74 -5.88
CA ASN A 48 9.48 -1.66 -4.74
C ASN A 48 10.41 -1.13 -3.63
N ALA A 49 11.46 -0.39 -3.98
CA ALA A 49 12.37 0.24 -3.00
C ALA A 49 11.83 1.56 -2.42
N GLY A 50 10.68 2.06 -2.88
CA GLY A 50 10.15 3.39 -2.51
C GLY A 50 9.54 3.48 -1.10
N GLY A 51 9.34 2.34 -0.41
CA GLY A 51 8.80 2.33 0.97
C GLY A 51 7.28 2.12 1.08
N LYS A 52 6.61 1.57 0.05
CA LYS A 52 5.17 1.21 0.11
C LYS A 52 4.86 0.37 1.34
N SER A 53 5.49 -0.79 1.45
CA SER A 53 5.29 -1.75 2.56
C SER A 53 5.67 -1.18 3.93
N VAL A 54 6.63 -0.25 3.99
CA VAL A 54 7.03 0.41 5.23
C VAL A 54 5.91 1.35 5.70
N ASN A 55 5.32 2.13 4.79
CA ASN A 55 4.20 3.02 5.12
C ASN A 55 2.94 2.24 5.52
N LEU A 56 2.62 1.12 4.83
CA LEU A 56 1.54 0.20 5.24
C LEU A 56 1.76 -0.27 6.67
N LYS A 57 2.90 -0.92 6.93
CA LYS A 57 3.22 -1.43 8.27
C LYS A 57 3.24 -0.33 9.34
N ALA A 58 3.67 0.89 8.98
CA ALA A 58 3.64 2.02 9.89
C ALA A 58 2.21 2.38 10.30
N LEU A 59 1.28 2.46 9.35
CA LEU A 59 -0.14 2.70 9.63
C LEU A 59 -0.74 1.61 10.52
N PHE A 60 -0.52 0.35 10.14
CA PHE A 60 -1.07 -0.80 10.85
C PHE A 60 -0.61 -0.86 12.30
N VAL A 61 0.70 -0.70 12.54
CA VAL A 61 1.26 -0.69 13.89
C VAL A 61 0.77 0.50 14.71
N ASN A 62 0.67 1.70 14.11
CA ASN A 62 0.13 2.87 14.79
C ASN A 62 -1.34 2.69 15.17
N LEU A 63 -2.16 2.06 14.33
CA LEU A 63 -3.55 1.73 14.68
C LEU A 63 -3.63 0.74 15.85
N ILE A 64 -2.79 -0.30 15.84
CA ILE A 64 -2.71 -1.24 16.98
C ILE A 64 -2.34 -0.49 18.26
N LEU A 65 -1.29 0.33 18.24
CA LEU A 65 -0.84 1.09 19.41
C LEU A 65 -1.91 2.08 19.87
N ALA A 66 -2.56 2.78 18.94
CA ALA A 66 -3.59 3.76 19.27
C ALA A 66 -4.81 3.11 19.90
N GLN A 67 -5.24 1.92 19.42
CA GLN A 67 -6.41 1.21 19.97
C GLN A 67 -6.11 0.46 21.27
N THR A 68 -4.86 0.03 21.48
CA THR A 68 -4.50 -0.73 22.68
C THR A 68 -3.96 0.13 23.82
N CYS A 69 -3.11 1.11 23.49
CA CYS A 69 -2.37 1.91 24.47
C CYS A 69 -2.73 3.42 24.42
N GLY A 70 -3.53 3.87 23.46
CA GLY A 70 -3.80 5.29 23.26
C GLY A 70 -2.62 6.08 22.72
N LEU A 71 -1.62 5.43 22.12
CA LEU A 71 -0.38 6.04 21.63
C LEU A 71 -0.25 5.85 20.12
N ALA A 72 0.32 6.84 19.45
CA ALA A 72 0.70 6.72 18.03
C ALA A 72 1.99 7.50 17.78
N CYS A 73 2.82 6.98 16.89
CA CYS A 73 4.00 7.69 16.38
C CYS A 73 3.57 8.64 15.26
N ALA A 74 3.00 9.77 15.61
CA ALA A 74 2.49 10.81 14.72
C ALA A 74 2.35 12.14 15.47
N GLU A 75 2.30 13.24 14.74
CA GLU A 75 1.94 14.55 15.33
C GLU A 75 0.44 14.63 15.64
N SER A 76 -0.39 14.04 14.76
CA SER A 76 -1.83 13.89 14.97
C SER A 76 -2.28 12.55 14.43
N PHE A 77 -3.15 11.87 15.20
CA PHE A 77 -3.69 10.57 14.80
C PHE A 77 -5.15 10.46 15.25
N VAL A 78 -6.07 10.64 14.33
CA VAL A 78 -7.51 10.64 14.57
C VAL A 78 -8.14 9.53 13.77
N PHE A 79 -8.91 8.68 14.41
CA PHE A 79 -9.50 7.50 13.76
C PHE A 79 -10.82 7.09 14.40
N THR A 80 -11.68 6.45 13.62
CA THR A 80 -12.81 5.67 14.11
C THR A 80 -12.29 4.31 14.57
N PRO A 81 -12.69 3.81 15.75
CA PRO A 81 -12.28 2.48 16.19
C PRO A 81 -12.65 1.40 15.18
N PHE A 82 -11.75 0.47 14.98
CA PHE A 82 -11.94 -0.68 14.11
C PHE A 82 -12.07 -1.95 14.95
N GLU A 83 -13.13 -2.71 14.77
CA GLU A 83 -13.34 -4.02 15.41
C GLU A 83 -12.38 -5.07 14.84
N LYS A 84 -11.93 -4.86 13.59
CA LYS A 84 -10.95 -5.74 12.95
C LYS A 84 -9.83 -4.94 12.30
N LEU A 85 -8.60 -5.38 12.56
CA LEU A 85 -7.39 -4.94 11.87
C LEU A 85 -6.81 -6.15 11.14
N ILE A 86 -6.81 -6.12 9.80
CA ILE A 86 -6.37 -7.23 8.97
C ILE A 86 -5.22 -6.75 8.08
N GLY A 87 -4.03 -7.30 8.30
CA GLY A 87 -2.84 -7.03 7.48
C GLY A 87 -2.44 -8.27 6.69
N LYS A 88 -2.46 -8.18 5.36
CA LYS A 88 -1.93 -9.19 4.46
C LYS A 88 -0.66 -8.65 3.81
N PHE A 89 0.43 -8.83 4.52
CA PHE A 89 1.76 -8.51 4.02
C PHE A 89 2.35 -9.74 3.34
N ARG A 90 3.23 -9.53 2.35
CA ARG A 90 3.87 -10.65 1.64
C ARG A 90 4.33 -11.73 2.60
N GLY A 91 3.78 -12.92 2.43
CA GLY A 91 4.18 -14.13 3.16
C GLY A 91 5.42 -14.78 2.54
N VAL A 92 6.06 -15.65 3.31
CA VAL A 92 7.06 -16.58 2.80
C VAL A 92 6.32 -17.66 1.99
N ASP A 93 6.85 -18.04 0.83
CA ASP A 93 6.29 -19.14 0.04
C ASP A 93 6.26 -20.42 0.90
N ASP A 94 5.08 -20.99 1.09
CA ASP A 94 4.93 -22.27 1.80
C ASP A 94 5.23 -23.42 0.84
N ILE A 95 6.49 -23.85 0.83
CA ILE A 95 7.00 -24.95 -0.01
C ILE A 95 6.37 -26.30 0.40
N ALA A 96 5.79 -26.39 1.58
CA ALA A 96 5.21 -27.64 2.12
C ALA A 96 3.76 -27.87 1.67
N SER A 97 3.11 -26.90 1.00
CA SER A 97 1.75 -27.05 0.53
C SER A 97 1.71 -27.62 -0.89
N ASP A 98 0.86 -28.62 -1.13
CA ASP A 98 0.59 -29.18 -2.48
C ASP A 98 -0.18 -28.20 -3.39
N LYS A 99 -0.47 -26.98 -2.93
CA LYS A 99 -1.23 -25.96 -3.66
C LYS A 99 -0.29 -24.98 -4.34
N SER A 100 -0.65 -24.57 -5.55
CA SER A 100 0.07 -23.48 -6.22
C SER A 100 -0.07 -22.18 -5.44
N LYS A 101 0.93 -21.31 -5.51
CA LYS A 101 0.92 -19.98 -4.89
C LYS A 101 -0.37 -19.21 -5.20
N PHE A 102 -0.80 -19.21 -6.46
CA PHE A 102 -2.05 -18.57 -6.87
C PHE A 102 -3.28 -19.16 -6.16
N MET A 103 -3.35 -20.48 -6.00
CA MET A 103 -4.47 -21.11 -5.29
C MET A 103 -4.54 -20.68 -3.84
N LEU A 104 -3.40 -20.56 -3.17
CA LEU A 104 -3.33 -20.07 -1.79
C LEU A 104 -3.77 -18.61 -1.70
N GLU A 105 -3.27 -17.74 -2.57
CA GLU A 105 -3.69 -16.33 -2.64
C GLU A 105 -5.20 -16.19 -2.93
N ALA A 106 -5.75 -17.00 -3.83
CA ALA A 106 -7.18 -17.00 -4.15
C ALA A 106 -8.04 -17.42 -2.94
N ILE A 107 -7.64 -18.47 -2.22
CA ILE A 107 -8.32 -18.92 -1.00
C ILE A 107 -8.26 -17.82 0.08
N GLU A 108 -7.11 -17.21 0.28
CA GLU A 108 -6.94 -16.13 1.24
C GLU A 108 -7.81 -14.91 0.91
N MET A 109 -7.81 -14.47 -0.34
CA MET A 109 -8.56 -13.28 -0.75
C MET A 109 -10.07 -13.52 -0.73
N THR A 110 -10.54 -14.71 -1.11
CA THR A 110 -11.96 -15.07 -0.96
C THR A 110 -12.38 -15.18 0.50
N GLY A 111 -11.52 -15.71 1.36
CA GLY A 111 -11.72 -15.73 2.81
C GLY A 111 -11.80 -14.34 3.41
N LEU A 112 -10.87 -13.45 3.02
CA LEU A 112 -10.84 -12.04 3.43
C LEU A 112 -12.11 -11.31 3.00
N LEU A 113 -12.55 -11.46 1.75
CA LEU A 113 -13.78 -10.85 1.25
C LEU A 113 -15.00 -11.32 2.05
N LYS A 114 -15.08 -12.64 2.30
CA LYS A 114 -16.17 -13.21 3.14
C LYS A 114 -16.16 -12.64 4.54
N GLU A 115 -14.99 -12.47 5.14
CA GLU A 115 -14.85 -11.88 6.47
C GLU A 115 -15.31 -10.42 6.50
N MET A 116 -14.89 -9.61 5.51
CA MET A 116 -15.36 -8.23 5.37
C MET A 116 -16.88 -8.13 5.20
N MET A 117 -17.45 -9.01 4.36
CA MET A 117 -18.91 -9.05 4.13
C MET A 117 -19.73 -9.54 5.34
N SER A 118 -19.12 -10.23 6.30
CA SER A 118 -19.78 -10.73 7.51
C SER A 118 -19.89 -9.72 8.63
N LEU A 119 -19.26 -8.56 8.51
CA LEU A 119 -19.31 -7.49 9.51
C LEU A 119 -20.70 -6.89 9.60
N LYS A 120 -21.12 -6.57 10.81
CA LYS A 120 -22.37 -5.84 11.04
C LYS A 120 -22.23 -4.38 10.58
N PRO A 121 -23.34 -3.70 10.28
CA PRO A 121 -23.29 -2.32 9.75
C PRO A 121 -22.54 -1.30 10.62
N HIS A 122 -22.47 -1.54 11.94
CA HIS A 122 -21.79 -0.66 12.91
C HIS A 122 -20.36 -1.12 13.24
N GLU A 123 -19.93 -2.27 12.73
CA GLU A 123 -18.58 -2.80 12.92
C GLU A 123 -17.70 -2.32 11.76
N HIS A 124 -16.55 -1.72 12.04
CA HIS A 124 -15.61 -1.26 11.05
C HIS A 124 -14.39 -2.17 10.96
N ALA A 125 -13.86 -2.36 9.75
CA ALA A 125 -12.57 -3.02 9.59
C ALA A 125 -11.59 -2.14 8.82
N PHE A 126 -10.35 -2.18 9.29
CA PHE A 126 -9.20 -1.66 8.58
C PHE A 126 -8.43 -2.82 7.97
N VAL A 127 -8.24 -2.77 6.66
CA VAL A 127 -7.64 -3.87 5.90
C VAL A 127 -6.50 -3.34 5.05
N GLU A 128 -5.34 -3.95 5.16
CA GLU A 128 -4.19 -3.66 4.33
C GLU A 128 -3.72 -4.89 3.58
N THR A 129 -3.39 -4.72 2.29
CA THR A 129 -2.77 -5.76 1.48
C THR A 129 -1.56 -5.22 0.72
N ASP A 130 -0.49 -5.99 0.71
CA ASP A 130 0.75 -5.66 -0.01
C ASP A 130 0.90 -6.61 -1.19
N GLU A 131 0.57 -6.10 -2.39
CA GLU A 131 0.48 -6.82 -3.66
C GLU A 131 -0.52 -7.99 -3.67
N LEU A 132 -1.36 -8.05 -4.69
CA LEU A 132 -2.39 -9.07 -4.86
C LEU A 132 -2.04 -9.97 -6.05
N PHE A 133 -2.37 -11.26 -5.91
CA PHE A 133 -2.32 -12.26 -6.99
C PHE A 133 -0.96 -12.32 -7.71
N THR A 134 0.12 -12.33 -6.93
CA THR A 134 1.49 -12.39 -7.47
C THR A 134 1.87 -13.78 -8.00
N GLY A 135 1.08 -14.79 -7.71
CA GLY A 135 1.28 -16.18 -8.14
C GLY A 135 0.68 -16.54 -9.50
N THR A 136 0.16 -15.57 -10.27
CA THR A 136 -0.41 -15.80 -11.60
C THR A 136 0.14 -14.81 -12.64
N GLU A 137 -0.30 -14.93 -13.89
CA GLU A 137 0.05 -14.01 -14.97
C GLU A 137 -0.47 -12.59 -14.67
N ILE A 138 0.20 -11.58 -15.20
CA ILE A 138 -0.07 -10.15 -14.92
C ILE A 138 -1.51 -9.76 -15.31
N GLY A 139 -2.01 -10.18 -16.47
CA GLY A 139 -3.36 -9.83 -16.93
C GLY A 139 -4.47 -10.32 -15.99
N PRO A 140 -4.54 -11.63 -15.69
CA PRO A 140 -5.44 -12.17 -14.68
C PRO A 140 -5.28 -11.55 -13.30
N ALA A 141 -4.04 -11.30 -12.83
CA ALA A 141 -3.78 -10.67 -11.54
C ALA A 141 -4.42 -9.27 -11.45
N ILE A 142 -4.27 -8.45 -12.49
CA ILE A 142 -4.89 -7.12 -12.57
C ILE A 142 -6.41 -7.22 -12.53
N SER A 143 -7.00 -8.09 -13.36
CA SER A 143 -8.45 -8.25 -13.46
C SER A 143 -9.07 -8.69 -12.13
N LEU A 144 -8.46 -9.68 -11.46
CA LEU A 144 -8.91 -10.15 -10.15
C LEU A 144 -8.75 -9.06 -9.06
N SER A 145 -7.65 -8.30 -9.11
CA SER A 145 -7.43 -7.19 -8.17
C SER A 145 -8.46 -6.07 -8.35
N LEU A 146 -8.81 -5.71 -9.59
CA LEU A 146 -9.85 -4.73 -9.89
C LEU A 146 -11.22 -5.19 -9.38
N GLU A 147 -11.59 -6.47 -9.64
CA GLU A 147 -12.84 -7.03 -9.17
C GLU A 147 -12.93 -7.06 -7.64
N LEU A 148 -11.89 -7.53 -6.95
CA LEU A 148 -11.83 -7.49 -5.49
C LEU A 148 -12.03 -6.07 -4.96
N CYS A 149 -11.31 -5.10 -5.50
CA CYS A 149 -11.42 -3.70 -5.08
C CYS A 149 -12.81 -3.11 -5.38
N ALA A 150 -13.44 -3.49 -6.51
CA ALA A 150 -14.81 -3.08 -6.82
C ALA A 150 -15.84 -3.65 -5.83
N GLN A 151 -15.66 -4.89 -5.37
CA GLN A 151 -16.49 -5.47 -4.32
C GLN A 151 -16.27 -4.76 -2.97
N VAL A 152 -15.01 -4.51 -2.59
CA VAL A 152 -14.68 -3.76 -1.36
C VAL A 152 -15.26 -2.35 -1.39
N ALA A 153 -15.27 -1.67 -2.54
CA ALA A 153 -15.84 -0.33 -2.67
C ALA A 153 -17.33 -0.25 -2.31
N ARG A 154 -18.07 -1.37 -2.37
CA ARG A 154 -19.48 -1.44 -1.99
C ARG A 154 -19.69 -1.54 -0.47
N LEU A 155 -18.67 -1.93 0.28
CA LEU A 155 -18.72 -2.13 1.72
C LEU A 155 -18.40 -0.80 2.43
N LYS A 156 -19.40 -0.13 2.99
CA LYS A 156 -19.26 1.20 3.61
C LYS A 156 -18.42 1.21 4.89
N ASN A 157 -18.41 0.09 5.59
CA ASN A 157 -17.74 -0.10 6.87
C ASN A 157 -16.32 -0.67 6.75
N ILE A 158 -15.76 -0.70 5.53
CA ILE A 158 -14.39 -1.15 5.29
C ILE A 158 -13.54 0.05 4.87
N MET A 159 -12.40 0.20 5.51
CA MET A 159 -11.29 1.03 5.05
C MET A 159 -10.19 0.10 4.52
N TYR A 160 -9.94 0.16 3.22
CA TYR A 160 -9.04 -0.75 2.52
C TYR A 160 -7.87 -0.01 1.90
N ILE A 161 -6.66 -0.49 2.18
CA ILE A 161 -5.43 0.05 1.60
C ILE A 161 -4.69 -1.05 0.85
N LEU A 162 -4.41 -0.81 -0.41
CA LEU A 162 -3.68 -1.72 -1.29
C LEU A 162 -2.37 -1.08 -1.76
N ALA A 163 -1.23 -1.70 -1.48
CA ALA A 163 0.00 -1.38 -2.19
C ALA A 163 0.16 -2.27 -3.41
N THR A 164 0.53 -1.68 -4.54
CA THR A 164 0.67 -2.39 -5.81
C THR A 164 1.71 -1.75 -6.73
N HIS A 165 2.22 -2.55 -7.66
CA HIS A 165 2.98 -2.07 -8.80
C HIS A 165 2.16 -2.06 -10.11
N TYR A 166 0.92 -2.54 -10.10
CA TYR A 166 0.03 -2.54 -11.27
C TYR A 166 -0.56 -1.15 -11.48
N LYS A 167 -0.11 -0.45 -12.52
CA LYS A 167 -0.60 0.91 -12.87
C LYS A 167 -2.09 0.95 -13.18
N GLN A 168 -2.65 -0.13 -13.69
CA GLN A 168 -4.07 -0.23 -14.04
C GLN A 168 -4.99 -0.04 -12.82
N LEU A 169 -4.53 -0.38 -11.62
CA LEU A 169 -5.30 -0.17 -10.40
C LEU A 169 -5.42 1.32 -10.03
N CYS A 170 -4.62 2.18 -10.63
CA CYS A 170 -4.79 3.64 -10.47
C CYS A 170 -6.09 4.18 -11.06
N GLU A 171 -6.81 3.40 -11.89
CA GLU A 171 -8.13 3.74 -12.39
C GLU A 171 -9.26 3.49 -11.38
N LEU A 172 -8.99 2.86 -10.25
CA LEU A 172 -9.99 2.59 -9.21
C LEU A 172 -10.76 3.83 -8.74
N PRO A 173 -10.17 5.03 -8.60
CA PRO A 173 -10.95 6.23 -8.29
C PRO A 173 -12.06 6.50 -9.31
N ASN A 174 -11.78 6.36 -10.60
CA ASN A 174 -12.76 6.55 -11.67
C ASN A 174 -13.80 5.44 -11.69
N LEU A 175 -13.36 4.17 -11.57
CA LEU A 175 -14.22 2.99 -11.61
C LEU A 175 -15.17 2.88 -10.41
N THR A 176 -14.80 3.45 -9.27
CA THR A 176 -15.56 3.36 -8.02
C THR A 176 -16.24 4.68 -7.63
N GLY A 177 -16.28 5.66 -8.54
CA GLY A 177 -16.91 6.96 -8.26
C GLY A 177 -16.25 7.72 -7.11
N GLY A 178 -14.93 7.63 -6.94
CA GLY A 178 -14.17 8.35 -5.91
C GLY A 178 -14.09 7.64 -4.55
N ILE A 179 -14.56 6.40 -4.43
CA ILE A 179 -14.44 5.62 -3.18
C ILE A 179 -12.98 5.24 -2.89
N PHE A 180 -12.19 5.01 -3.93
CA PHE A 180 -10.73 4.89 -3.84
C PHE A 180 -10.07 6.23 -4.13
N THR A 181 -8.86 6.42 -3.57
CA THR A 181 -7.94 7.51 -3.92
C THR A 181 -6.56 6.94 -4.17
N ASN A 182 -5.78 7.66 -4.98
CA ASN A 182 -4.40 7.27 -5.29
C ASN A 182 -3.41 8.00 -4.41
N TYR A 183 -2.48 7.23 -3.85
CA TYR A 183 -1.27 7.72 -3.21
C TYR A 183 -0.05 7.09 -3.86
N LYS A 184 1.08 7.74 -3.72
CA LYS A 184 2.34 7.28 -4.29
C LYS A 184 3.49 7.40 -3.31
N VAL A 185 4.48 6.56 -3.52
CA VAL A 185 5.84 6.79 -3.03
C VAL A 185 6.72 7.12 -4.22
N GLU A 186 7.48 8.20 -4.12
CA GLU A 186 8.33 8.67 -5.21
C GLU A 186 9.80 8.33 -4.99
N VAL A 187 10.48 8.15 -6.11
CA VAL A 187 11.95 8.10 -6.17
C VAL A 187 12.37 9.20 -7.13
N PHE A 188 13.25 10.06 -6.68
CA PHE A 188 13.79 11.14 -7.50
C PHE A 188 15.13 10.73 -8.09
N LYS A 189 15.30 10.98 -9.37
CA LYS A 189 16.57 10.83 -10.07
C LYS A 189 17.19 12.21 -10.28
N SER A 190 18.39 12.41 -9.77
CA SER A 190 19.13 13.64 -10.03
C SER A 190 19.43 13.79 -11.51
N PRO A 191 19.07 14.91 -12.15
CA PRO A 191 19.31 15.12 -13.58
C PRO A 191 20.81 15.20 -13.94
N THR A 192 21.65 15.57 -12.98
CA THR A 192 23.10 15.74 -13.20
C THR A 192 23.92 14.52 -12.81
N THR A 193 23.59 13.88 -11.69
CA THR A 193 24.37 12.76 -11.14
C THR A 193 23.71 11.40 -11.37
N HIS A 194 22.50 11.36 -11.93
CA HIS A 194 21.65 10.17 -12.08
C HIS A 194 21.39 9.39 -10.77
N LYS A 195 21.83 9.91 -9.63
CA LYS A 195 21.67 9.28 -8.33
C LYS A 195 20.19 9.28 -7.89
N LEU A 196 19.75 8.13 -7.38
CA LEU A 196 18.39 7.98 -6.85
C LEU A 196 18.31 8.49 -5.41
N THR A 197 17.22 9.18 -5.13
CA THR A 197 16.86 9.65 -3.77
C THR A 197 15.49 9.12 -3.41
N TYR A 198 15.38 8.52 -2.23
CA TYR A 198 14.19 7.86 -1.72
C TYR A 198 13.60 8.66 -0.55
N PRO A 199 12.59 9.51 -0.76
CA PRO A 199 11.95 10.27 0.32
C PRO A 199 11.17 9.40 1.29
N TYR A 200 10.73 8.20 0.85
CA TYR A 200 9.92 7.25 1.62
C TYR A 200 8.59 7.82 2.15
N ARG A 201 8.09 8.90 1.55
CA ARG A 201 6.85 9.58 1.96
C ARG A 201 5.69 9.18 1.05
N LEU A 202 4.50 9.08 1.65
CA LEU A 202 3.26 9.01 0.92
C LEU A 202 2.85 10.41 0.45
N LEU A 203 2.52 10.51 -0.83
CA LEU A 203 2.01 11.72 -1.46
C LEU A 203 0.75 11.39 -2.25
N PRO A 204 -0.25 12.29 -2.34
CA PRO A 204 -1.39 12.09 -3.23
C PRO A 204 -0.96 11.95 -4.69
N GLY A 205 -1.67 11.10 -5.43
CA GLY A 205 -1.46 10.90 -6.87
C GLY A 205 -0.88 9.54 -7.25
N VAL A 206 -0.57 9.38 -8.54
CA VAL A 206 -0.07 8.13 -9.14
C VAL A 206 1.45 8.13 -9.19
N GLY A 207 2.07 7.04 -8.76
CA GLY A 207 3.52 6.87 -8.76
C GLY A 207 4.08 6.48 -10.12
N ASN A 208 5.27 6.99 -10.46
CA ASN A 208 6.03 6.47 -11.58
C ASN A 208 6.80 5.22 -11.12
N THR A 209 6.56 4.08 -11.78
CA THR A 209 7.14 2.79 -11.38
C THR A 209 8.41 2.43 -12.15
N ASN A 210 8.84 3.27 -13.09
CA ASN A 210 9.90 2.96 -14.05
C ASN A 210 11.31 3.34 -13.54
N VAL A 211 11.70 2.85 -12.36
CA VAL A 211 13.06 3.07 -11.81
C VAL A 211 13.83 1.76 -11.59
N ALA A 212 13.31 0.62 -12.05
CA ALA A 212 13.97 -0.68 -11.84
C ALA A 212 15.35 -0.73 -12.49
N PHE A 213 15.48 -0.21 -13.71
CA PHE A 213 16.75 -0.12 -14.42
C PHE A 213 17.74 0.83 -13.73
N ASP A 214 17.26 1.97 -13.24
CA ASP A 214 18.09 2.94 -12.53
C ASP A 214 18.63 2.35 -11.22
N ILE A 215 17.79 1.60 -10.49
CA ILE A 215 18.19 0.88 -9.27
C ILE A 215 19.27 -0.17 -9.61
N PHE A 216 19.07 -0.92 -10.68
CA PHE A 216 20.04 -1.93 -11.10
C PHE A 216 21.38 -1.31 -11.50
N LEU A 217 21.37 -0.22 -12.27
CA LEU A 217 22.57 0.54 -12.64
C LEU A 217 23.31 1.08 -11.41
N GLU A 218 22.59 1.64 -10.44
CA GLU A 218 23.20 2.13 -9.19
C GLU A 218 23.87 1.00 -8.40
N GLN A 219 23.30 -0.22 -8.41
CA GLN A 219 23.91 -1.38 -7.76
C GLN A 219 25.17 -1.87 -8.51
N LEU A 220 25.16 -1.88 -9.84
CA LEU A 220 26.36 -2.20 -10.64
C LEU A 220 27.50 -1.23 -10.33
N GLU A 221 27.23 0.06 -10.29
CA GLU A 221 28.21 1.08 -9.95
C GLU A 221 28.78 0.90 -8.53
N LYS A 222 27.94 0.61 -7.55
CA LYS A 222 28.36 0.34 -6.16
C LYS A 222 29.26 -0.90 -6.04
N GLN A 223 29.08 -1.87 -6.92
CA GLN A 223 29.90 -3.09 -6.97
C GLN A 223 31.14 -2.96 -7.87
N GLY A 224 31.38 -1.79 -8.45
CA GLY A 224 32.52 -1.54 -9.32
C GLY A 224 32.42 -2.20 -10.70
N VAL A 225 31.21 -2.61 -11.11
CA VAL A 225 30.95 -3.15 -12.45
C VAL A 225 30.69 -1.99 -13.40
N ASP A 226 31.72 -1.54 -14.08
CA ASP A 226 31.64 -0.46 -15.08
C ASP A 226 31.74 -1.04 -16.49
N ASP A 227 30.65 -1.62 -17.00
CA ASP A 227 30.55 -2.15 -18.36
C ASP A 227 29.71 -1.21 -19.24
N PRO A 228 30.34 -0.52 -20.24
CA PRO A 228 29.62 0.38 -21.14
C PRO A 228 28.59 -0.33 -22.02
N VAL A 229 28.77 -1.63 -22.32
CA VAL A 229 27.82 -2.40 -23.12
C VAL A 229 26.54 -2.67 -22.34
N LEU A 230 26.66 -3.07 -21.08
CA LEU A 230 25.54 -3.25 -20.18
C LEU A 230 24.74 -1.95 -19.96
N LYS A 231 25.43 -0.83 -19.77
CA LYS A 231 24.79 0.49 -19.66
C LYS A 231 24.00 0.87 -20.91
N ASN A 232 24.53 0.60 -22.10
CA ASN A 232 23.86 0.88 -23.37
C ASN A 232 22.64 -0.01 -23.64
N ILE A 233 22.69 -1.28 -23.28
CA ILE A 233 21.55 -2.21 -23.42
C ILE A 233 20.38 -1.76 -22.54
N ILE A 234 20.68 -1.40 -21.29
CA ILE A 234 19.68 -0.99 -20.30
C ILE A 234 19.06 0.38 -20.65
N THR A 235 19.80 1.28 -21.27
CA THR A 235 19.30 2.62 -21.64
C THR A 235 18.40 2.59 -22.89
N LYS A 236 18.46 1.51 -23.69
CA LYS A 236 17.67 1.33 -24.92
C LYS A 236 16.43 0.45 -24.75
N ALA A 237 16.26 -0.20 -23.60
CA ALA A 237 15.10 -1.04 -23.25
C ALA A 237 14.06 -0.24 -22.45
#